data_6229c7b6581cf553cf280d97ef87c5f8
#
_entry.id   6229c7b6581cf553cf280d97ef87c5f8
#
_cell.length_a   1.000
_cell.length_b   1.000
_cell.length_c   1.000
_cell.angle_alpha   90.00
_cell.angle_beta   90.00
_cell.angle_gamma   90.00
#
_symmetry.space_group_name_H-M   'P 1'
#
loop_
_entity.id
_entity.type
_entity.pdbx_description
1 polymer ?
#
loop_
_entity_poly.entity_id
_entity_poly.type
_entity_poly.pdbx_seq_one_letter_code
_entity_poly.pdbx_strand_id
1 'polypeptide(L)'
;MPLTKAKREKNRYVNPVPTNVGGLSVMFKVGPRIIFGGAARTPKQRLGPFLTDRHIYETKPRSGLRITWFGHASSLIEIDGVTLLIDPVWDERAAPTQWAGPKRFFPPPLSLDELPPIDAVIISHDHYDHLGAGTIQRLARMENLQQTPWLTTLGVGAILSSLCVASARTTELDWTEHIQIGSLTITALPTRHFSGRSLFNRFETLWASFALIGPKHRVYYGADSGEWYGFREIGEAFGPFDLTMLEIGASDPLWRDIHMGPEGAVRSFRALGGDGLFMPIHWGLFDLALHPWEQPIEIITAVEDLKLWSPTPGTPTELVRGEEVRSDWWR
;
A
#
# COMPACT_ATOMS: atom_id res chain seq x y z
N MET A 1 18.06 15.27 -7.53
CA MET A 1 18.87 14.28 -8.31
C MET A 1 17.90 13.49 -9.17
N PRO A 2 18.28 13.07 -10.38
CA PRO A 2 17.37 12.25 -11.18
C PRO A 2 17.08 10.91 -10.47
N LEU A 3 15.84 10.43 -10.61
CA LEU A 3 15.45 9.12 -10.14
C LEU A 3 16.34 8.06 -10.80
N THR A 4 16.84 7.11 -10.04
CA THR A 4 17.80 6.11 -10.51
C THR A 4 17.32 4.69 -10.20
N LYS A 5 17.84 3.73 -10.93
CA LYS A 5 17.67 2.30 -10.62
C LYS A 5 18.20 1.97 -9.24
N ALA A 6 17.68 0.89 -8.67
CA ALA A 6 18.09 0.42 -7.37
C ALA A 6 19.58 -0.02 -7.35
N LYS A 7 20.27 0.36 -6.30
CA LYS A 7 21.64 -0.11 -6.08
C LYS A 7 21.62 -1.39 -5.24
N ARG A 8 22.55 -2.28 -5.53
CA ARG A 8 22.71 -3.53 -4.78
C ARG A 8 24.17 -3.65 -4.30
N GLU A 9 24.34 -3.83 -2.99
CA GLU A 9 25.63 -4.02 -2.34
C GLU A 9 25.62 -5.33 -1.55
N LYS A 10 26.62 -6.18 -1.72
CA LYS A 10 26.73 -7.49 -1.02
C LYS A 10 25.43 -8.29 -1.03
N ASN A 11 24.79 -8.40 -2.20
CA ASN A 11 23.50 -9.07 -2.40
C ASN A 11 22.29 -8.45 -1.69
N ARG A 12 22.36 -7.20 -1.25
CA ARG A 12 21.27 -6.47 -0.60
C ARG A 12 21.00 -5.16 -1.32
N TYR A 13 19.74 -4.82 -1.47
CA TYR A 13 19.35 -3.53 -2.01
C TYR A 13 19.62 -2.42 -1.01
N VAL A 14 19.90 -1.21 -1.52
CA VAL A 14 20.28 -0.06 -0.71
C VAL A 14 19.24 1.05 -0.91
N ASN A 15 18.85 1.70 0.17
CA ASN A 15 17.94 2.84 0.11
C ASN A 15 18.54 4.00 -0.71
N PRO A 16 17.67 4.83 -1.34
CA PRO A 16 18.11 5.99 -2.10
C PRO A 16 18.83 7.05 -1.23
N VAL A 17 18.61 7.00 0.08
CA VAL A 17 19.25 7.86 1.09
C VAL A 17 19.64 7.05 2.33
N PRO A 18 20.56 7.51 3.17
CA PRO A 18 20.88 6.86 4.44
C PRO A 18 19.59 6.64 5.26
N THR A 19 19.35 5.41 5.68
CA THR A 19 18.07 4.99 6.30
C THR A 19 18.32 4.11 7.50
N ASN A 20 17.76 4.50 8.63
CA ASN A 20 17.75 3.69 9.83
C ASN A 20 16.47 2.82 9.88
N VAL A 21 16.61 1.54 9.66
CA VAL A 21 15.48 0.58 9.69
C VAL A 21 15.25 -0.04 11.07
N GLY A 22 15.92 0.49 12.08
CA GLY A 22 15.94 -0.12 13.40
C GLY A 22 16.77 -1.40 13.45
N GLY A 23 17.36 -1.66 14.61
CA GLY A 23 18.13 -2.85 14.88
C GLY A 23 17.64 -3.54 16.16
N LEU A 24 18.39 -4.51 16.68
CA LEU A 24 18.09 -5.21 17.93
C LEU A 24 17.83 -4.25 19.10
N SER A 25 18.55 -3.12 19.15
CA SER A 25 18.36 -2.09 20.17
C SER A 25 16.95 -1.46 20.15
N VAL A 26 16.35 -1.34 18.97
CA VAL A 26 14.96 -0.87 18.81
C VAL A 26 13.98 -1.92 19.36
N MET A 27 14.21 -3.22 19.04
CA MET A 27 13.38 -4.30 19.57
C MET A 27 13.37 -4.33 21.11
N PHE A 28 14.51 -4.11 21.77
CA PHE A 28 14.57 -4.02 23.23
C PHE A 28 13.81 -2.81 23.81
N LYS A 29 13.75 -1.69 23.08
CA LYS A 29 12.98 -0.51 23.50
C LYS A 29 11.48 -0.68 23.22
N VAL A 30 11.13 -1.36 22.15
CA VAL A 30 9.76 -1.55 21.67
C VAL A 30 9.05 -2.67 22.43
N GLY A 31 9.73 -3.78 22.73
CA GLY A 31 9.14 -4.94 23.39
C GLY A 31 8.38 -4.62 24.68
N PRO A 32 8.98 -3.91 25.66
CA PRO A 32 8.27 -3.48 26.85
C PRO A 32 7.09 -2.55 26.56
N ARG A 33 7.20 -1.65 25.58
CA ARG A 33 6.12 -0.73 25.19
C ARG A 33 4.95 -1.48 24.53
N ILE A 34 5.20 -2.56 23.81
CA ILE A 34 4.15 -3.43 23.28
C ILE A 34 3.38 -4.12 24.41
N ILE A 35 4.09 -4.60 25.45
CA ILE A 35 3.50 -5.38 26.54
C ILE A 35 2.81 -4.46 27.58
N PHE A 36 3.45 -3.35 27.92
CA PHE A 36 3.04 -2.47 29.02
C PHE A 36 2.57 -1.08 28.56
N GLY A 37 2.63 -0.77 27.26
CA GLY A 37 2.22 0.52 26.73
C GLY A 37 0.71 0.71 26.81
N GLY A 38 0.28 1.87 27.39
CA GLY A 38 -1.12 2.19 27.64
C GLY A 38 -1.90 2.76 26.44
N ALA A 39 -1.33 2.84 25.25
CA ALA A 39 -2.03 3.38 24.09
C ALA A 39 -3.17 2.45 23.61
N ALA A 40 -4.29 3.03 23.19
CA ALA A 40 -5.41 2.30 22.58
C ALA A 40 -5.05 1.86 21.14
N ARG A 41 -4.17 0.87 21.01
CA ARG A 41 -3.63 0.42 19.70
C ARG A 41 -4.61 -0.40 18.87
N THR A 42 -5.68 -0.89 19.50
CA THR A 42 -6.74 -1.64 18.84
C THR A 42 -8.10 -1.04 19.17
N PRO A 43 -9.09 -1.14 18.25
CA PRO A 43 -10.44 -0.69 18.53
C PRO A 43 -11.04 -1.39 19.77
N LYS A 44 -11.70 -0.62 20.62
CA LYS A 44 -12.45 -1.17 21.77
C LYS A 44 -13.77 -1.81 21.35
N GLN A 45 -14.37 -1.31 20.29
CA GLN A 45 -15.59 -1.81 19.71
C GLN A 45 -15.29 -2.57 18.41
N ARG A 46 -16.13 -3.53 18.08
CA ARG A 46 -16.03 -4.25 16.81
C ARG A 46 -16.34 -3.29 15.66
N LEU A 47 -15.39 -3.16 14.73
CA LEU A 47 -15.58 -2.40 13.51
C LEU A 47 -16.31 -3.22 12.46
N GLY A 48 -17.18 -2.58 11.69
CA GLY A 48 -17.92 -3.22 10.62
C GLY A 48 -19.09 -4.12 11.10
N PRO A 49 -19.54 -5.11 10.29
CA PRO A 49 -18.94 -5.50 9.02
C PRO A 49 -19.07 -4.41 7.96
N PHE A 50 -17.99 -4.15 7.23
CA PHE A 50 -18.02 -3.38 6.00
C PHE A 50 -18.31 -4.35 4.86
N LEU A 51 -19.24 -3.99 3.97
CA LEU A 51 -19.65 -4.86 2.88
C LEU A 51 -19.55 -4.11 1.55
N THR A 52 -18.96 -4.77 0.58
CA THR A 52 -18.87 -4.26 -0.80
C THR A 52 -20.04 -4.76 -1.62
N ASP A 53 -20.78 -3.86 -2.25
CA ASP A 53 -21.72 -4.26 -3.29
C ASP A 53 -20.95 -4.63 -4.56
N ARG A 54 -20.80 -5.94 -4.81
CA ARG A 54 -20.08 -6.45 -5.97
C ARG A 54 -20.71 -6.06 -7.32
N HIS A 55 -22.02 -5.81 -7.36
CA HIS A 55 -22.74 -5.48 -8.59
C HIS A 55 -22.30 -4.15 -9.20
N ILE A 56 -21.69 -3.29 -8.41
CA ILE A 56 -21.13 -2.03 -8.92
C ILE A 56 -20.03 -2.25 -9.96
N TYR A 57 -19.34 -3.38 -9.91
CA TYR A 57 -18.27 -3.73 -10.85
C TYR A 57 -18.77 -4.27 -12.20
N GLU A 58 -20.08 -4.53 -12.33
CA GLU A 58 -20.69 -4.87 -13.62
C GLU A 58 -20.70 -3.67 -14.57
N THR A 59 -20.51 -2.45 -14.04
CA THR A 59 -20.42 -1.22 -14.80
C THR A 59 -19.08 -0.52 -14.58
N LYS A 60 -18.48 -0.01 -15.65
CA LYS A 60 -17.28 0.81 -15.55
C LYS A 60 -17.56 2.13 -14.84
N PRO A 61 -16.61 2.69 -14.10
CA PRO A 61 -16.76 3.99 -13.46
C PRO A 61 -17.01 5.09 -14.51
N ARG A 62 -18.01 5.93 -14.28
CA ARG A 62 -18.36 7.03 -15.20
C ARG A 62 -17.26 8.10 -15.25
N SER A 63 -16.62 8.35 -14.12
CA SER A 63 -15.47 9.25 -14.02
C SER A 63 -14.24 8.68 -14.75
N GLY A 64 -14.14 7.35 -14.90
CA GLY A 64 -12.96 6.63 -15.37
C GLY A 64 -12.01 6.20 -14.25
N LEU A 65 -12.27 6.62 -13.00
CA LEU A 65 -11.46 6.24 -11.83
C LEU A 65 -12.36 5.89 -10.65
N ARG A 66 -12.30 4.62 -10.19
CA ARG A 66 -12.97 4.15 -8.99
C ARG A 66 -12.01 3.34 -8.14
N ILE A 67 -12.03 3.58 -6.84
CA ILE A 67 -11.21 2.87 -5.89
C ILE A 67 -12.08 2.23 -4.83
N THR A 68 -11.79 0.95 -4.54
CA THR A 68 -12.32 0.24 -3.39
C THR A 68 -11.15 -0.07 -2.46
N TRP A 69 -11.11 0.59 -1.31
CA TRP A 69 -10.12 0.36 -0.29
C TRP A 69 -10.59 -0.74 0.65
N PHE A 70 -9.84 -1.83 0.78
CA PHE A 70 -10.17 -2.96 1.64
C PHE A 70 -9.56 -2.87 3.05
N GLY A 71 -8.90 -1.76 3.34
CA GLY A 71 -8.15 -1.52 4.57
C GLY A 71 -6.65 -1.67 4.36
N HIS A 72 -5.87 -1.03 5.22
CA HIS A 72 -4.41 -0.98 5.17
C HIS A 72 -3.89 -0.46 3.82
N ALA A 73 -3.14 -1.26 3.08
CA ALA A 73 -2.64 -0.94 1.75
C ALA A 73 -3.44 -1.61 0.62
N SER A 74 -4.33 -2.57 0.96
CA SER A 74 -5.06 -3.36 -0.03
C SER A 74 -6.14 -2.53 -0.73
N SER A 75 -6.06 -2.45 -2.06
CA SER A 75 -6.99 -1.65 -2.87
C SER A 75 -7.28 -2.30 -4.22
N LEU A 76 -8.52 -2.16 -4.69
CA LEU A 76 -8.91 -2.38 -6.08
C LEU A 76 -9.03 -1.02 -6.76
N ILE A 77 -8.29 -0.82 -7.84
CA ILE A 77 -8.26 0.44 -8.60
C ILE A 77 -8.71 0.18 -10.02
N GLU A 78 -9.85 0.77 -10.39
CA GLU A 78 -10.33 0.81 -11.76
C GLU A 78 -9.95 2.18 -12.33
N ILE A 79 -9.01 2.21 -13.26
CA ILE A 79 -8.45 3.42 -13.84
C ILE A 79 -8.40 3.34 -15.38
N ASP A 80 -9.09 4.23 -16.05
CA ASP A 80 -9.11 4.37 -17.50
C ASP A 80 -9.36 3.05 -18.26
N GLY A 81 -10.22 2.19 -17.68
CA GLY A 81 -10.63 0.91 -18.25
C GLY A 81 -9.76 -0.29 -17.85
N VAL A 82 -8.74 -0.09 -17.01
CA VAL A 82 -7.88 -1.15 -16.43
C VAL A 82 -8.23 -1.34 -14.95
N THR A 83 -8.29 -2.58 -14.50
CA THR A 83 -8.59 -2.96 -13.12
C THR A 83 -7.35 -3.58 -12.45
N LEU A 84 -6.85 -2.95 -11.40
CA LEU A 84 -5.67 -3.36 -10.65
C LEU A 84 -6.04 -3.80 -9.24
N LEU A 85 -5.48 -4.92 -8.79
CA LEU A 85 -5.51 -5.31 -7.37
C LEU A 85 -4.11 -5.08 -6.77
N ILE A 86 -4.04 -4.21 -5.76
CA ILE A 86 -2.77 -3.76 -5.19
C ILE A 86 -2.63 -4.28 -3.75
N ASP A 87 -1.47 -4.85 -3.42
CA ASP A 87 -1.05 -5.36 -2.12
C ASP A 87 -2.17 -6.13 -1.39
N PRO A 88 -2.71 -7.20 -1.99
CA PRO A 88 -3.88 -7.88 -1.47
C PRO A 88 -3.55 -8.71 -0.22
N VAL A 89 -4.19 -8.38 0.90
CA VAL A 89 -4.10 -9.13 2.16
C VAL A 89 -5.49 -9.39 2.71
N TRP A 90 -5.96 -10.64 2.55
CA TRP A 90 -7.19 -11.18 3.12
C TRP A 90 -6.92 -12.11 4.31
N ASP A 91 -5.66 -12.38 4.60
CA ASP A 91 -5.21 -13.16 5.76
C ASP A 91 -5.70 -12.53 7.06
N GLU A 92 -5.99 -13.35 8.06
CA GLU A 92 -6.45 -12.87 9.37
C GLU A 92 -5.36 -12.09 10.12
N ARG A 93 -4.09 -12.42 9.83
CA ARG A 93 -2.92 -11.80 10.46
C ARG A 93 -1.87 -11.42 9.43
N ALA A 94 -1.30 -10.25 9.60
CA ALA A 94 -0.12 -9.80 8.88
C ALA A 94 1.14 -10.43 9.52
N ALA A 95 1.32 -11.73 9.31
CA ALA A 95 2.37 -12.51 9.98
C ALA A 95 2.70 -13.80 9.21
N PRO A 96 3.86 -14.44 9.49
CA PRO A 96 4.23 -15.71 8.89
C PRO A 96 3.28 -16.85 9.29
N THR A 97 2.55 -16.70 10.38
CA THR A 97 1.60 -17.70 10.89
C THR A 97 0.25 -17.03 11.17
N GLN A 98 -0.85 -17.83 11.10
CA GLN A 98 -2.18 -17.28 11.36
C GLN A 98 -2.65 -17.45 12.82
N TRP A 99 -1.78 -17.96 13.72
CA TRP A 99 -2.06 -18.09 15.15
C TRP A 99 -1.39 -16.99 16.01
N ALA A 100 -0.40 -16.27 15.49
CA ALA A 100 0.31 -15.19 16.19
C ALA A 100 0.63 -14.03 15.25
N GLY A 101 0.76 -12.82 15.80
CA GLY A 101 1.06 -11.59 15.06
C GLY A 101 -0.14 -10.66 14.94
N PRO A 102 0.02 -9.49 14.31
CA PRO A 102 -1.02 -8.48 14.18
C PRO A 102 -2.28 -9.02 13.50
N LYS A 103 -3.40 -8.99 14.23
CA LYS A 103 -4.71 -9.42 13.73
C LYS A 103 -5.47 -8.26 13.11
N ARG A 104 -6.21 -8.50 12.02
CA ARG A 104 -7.06 -7.48 11.41
C ARG A 104 -8.22 -7.08 12.33
N PHE A 105 -8.56 -5.79 12.30
CA PHE A 105 -9.62 -5.22 13.14
C PHE A 105 -11.03 -5.55 12.64
N PHE A 106 -11.18 -5.76 11.34
CA PHE A 106 -12.46 -6.14 10.70
C PHE A 106 -12.23 -7.16 9.59
N PRO A 107 -13.24 -8.00 9.26
CA PRO A 107 -13.13 -8.96 8.19
C PRO A 107 -13.00 -8.27 6.82
N PRO A 108 -12.47 -8.94 5.78
CA PRO A 108 -12.45 -8.40 4.44
C PRO A 108 -13.84 -7.97 3.98
N PRO A 109 -14.00 -6.75 3.43
CA PRO A 109 -15.30 -6.25 2.97
C PRO A 109 -15.89 -7.00 1.77
N LEU A 110 -15.05 -7.69 1.01
CA LEU A 110 -15.41 -8.50 -0.15
C LEU A 110 -14.64 -9.81 -0.09
N SER A 111 -15.26 -10.93 -0.43
CA SER A 111 -14.52 -12.19 -0.56
C SER A 111 -13.67 -12.20 -1.83
N LEU A 112 -12.58 -12.99 -1.84
CA LEU A 112 -11.73 -13.09 -3.04
C LEU A 112 -12.51 -13.63 -4.26
N ASP A 113 -13.47 -14.52 -4.04
CA ASP A 113 -14.28 -15.14 -5.11
C ASP A 113 -15.29 -14.15 -5.74
N GLU A 114 -15.51 -13.01 -5.09
CA GLU A 114 -16.41 -11.94 -5.57
C GLU A 114 -15.67 -10.77 -6.23
N LEU A 115 -14.33 -10.86 -6.31
CA LEU A 115 -13.54 -9.85 -7.02
C LEU A 115 -13.94 -9.81 -8.51
N PRO A 116 -14.01 -8.60 -9.11
CA PRO A 116 -14.22 -8.47 -10.55
C PRO A 116 -13.03 -9.03 -11.35
N PRO A 117 -13.13 -9.10 -12.68
CA PRO A 117 -11.98 -9.39 -13.53
C PRO A 117 -10.83 -8.41 -13.23
N ILE A 118 -9.62 -8.94 -13.04
CA ILE A 118 -8.40 -8.20 -12.68
C ILE A 118 -7.44 -8.24 -13.87
N ASP A 119 -7.03 -7.06 -14.35
CA ASP A 119 -6.07 -6.93 -15.46
C ASP A 119 -4.61 -7.09 -14.97
N ALA A 120 -4.29 -6.71 -13.74
CA ALA A 120 -3.01 -7.02 -13.12
C ALA A 120 -3.09 -7.00 -11.58
N VAL A 121 -2.24 -7.80 -10.93
CA VAL A 121 -1.98 -7.73 -9.50
C VAL A 121 -0.64 -7.06 -9.27
N ILE A 122 -0.57 -6.08 -8.37
CA ILE A 122 0.66 -5.36 -8.02
C ILE A 122 1.04 -5.70 -6.57
N ILE A 123 2.31 -6.07 -6.36
CA ILE A 123 2.89 -6.28 -5.04
C ILE A 123 4.06 -5.32 -4.89
N SER A 124 3.96 -4.39 -3.94
CA SER A 124 4.96 -3.34 -3.72
C SER A 124 6.25 -3.85 -3.09
N HIS A 125 6.14 -4.76 -2.15
CA HIS A 125 7.26 -5.40 -1.46
C HIS A 125 6.80 -6.66 -0.69
N ASP A 126 7.72 -7.32 -0.01
CA ASP A 126 7.50 -8.65 0.55
C ASP A 126 6.99 -8.70 2.00
N HIS A 127 6.69 -7.58 2.67
CA HIS A 127 6.16 -7.61 4.03
C HIS A 127 4.79 -8.30 4.10
N TYR A 128 4.47 -8.90 5.25
CA TYR A 128 3.27 -9.74 5.41
C TYR A 128 1.95 -8.97 5.33
N ASP A 129 1.97 -7.68 5.57
CA ASP A 129 0.83 -6.76 5.47
C ASP A 129 0.63 -6.18 4.06
N HIS A 130 1.52 -6.53 3.10
CA HIS A 130 1.40 -6.25 1.67
C HIS A 130 1.36 -7.52 0.81
N LEU A 131 1.98 -8.60 1.29
CA LEU A 131 2.04 -9.89 0.63
C LEU A 131 1.58 -10.99 1.61
N GLY A 132 0.26 -11.16 1.73
CA GLY A 132 -0.37 -12.20 2.55
C GLY A 132 -0.25 -13.57 1.88
N ALA A 133 0.46 -14.52 2.50
CA ALA A 133 0.75 -15.81 1.87
C ALA A 133 -0.51 -16.61 1.51
N GLY A 134 -1.49 -16.67 2.41
CA GLY A 134 -2.77 -17.36 2.16
C GLY A 134 -3.58 -16.71 1.06
N THR A 135 -3.62 -15.39 1.04
CA THR A 135 -4.28 -14.60 0.01
C THR A 135 -3.67 -14.87 -1.37
N ILE A 136 -2.34 -14.76 -1.49
CA ILE A 136 -1.63 -14.98 -2.76
C ILE A 136 -1.84 -16.41 -3.28
N GLN A 137 -1.73 -17.42 -2.41
CA GLN A 137 -1.96 -18.81 -2.79
C GLN A 137 -3.40 -19.05 -3.30
N ARG A 138 -4.39 -18.39 -2.71
CA ARG A 138 -5.78 -18.47 -3.14
C ARG A 138 -5.97 -17.79 -4.49
N LEU A 139 -5.53 -16.55 -4.66
CA LEU A 139 -5.60 -15.81 -5.92
C LEU A 139 -4.87 -16.55 -7.06
N ALA A 140 -3.70 -17.12 -6.80
CA ALA A 140 -2.93 -17.86 -7.78
C ALA A 140 -3.66 -19.08 -8.35
N ARG A 141 -4.62 -19.67 -7.60
CA ARG A 141 -5.40 -20.86 -7.97
C ARG A 141 -6.76 -20.52 -8.58
N MET A 142 -7.22 -19.29 -8.54
CA MET A 142 -8.50 -18.88 -9.10
C MET A 142 -8.47 -18.96 -10.63
N GLU A 143 -9.46 -19.65 -11.22
CA GLU A 143 -9.51 -19.87 -12.68
C GLU A 143 -9.55 -18.57 -13.48
N ASN A 144 -10.35 -17.61 -13.02
CA ASN A 144 -10.49 -16.30 -13.68
C ASN A 144 -9.23 -15.43 -13.60
N LEU A 145 -8.24 -15.79 -12.76
CA LEU A 145 -6.97 -15.09 -12.64
C LEU A 145 -5.77 -15.87 -13.22
N GLN A 146 -5.99 -16.99 -13.91
CA GLN A 146 -4.90 -17.83 -14.44
C GLN A 146 -4.03 -17.14 -15.50
N GLN A 147 -4.56 -16.14 -16.18
CA GLN A 147 -3.84 -15.35 -17.17
C GLN A 147 -3.45 -13.96 -16.68
N THR A 148 -3.88 -13.57 -15.48
CA THR A 148 -3.61 -12.25 -14.90
C THR A 148 -2.12 -12.08 -14.61
N PRO A 149 -1.45 -11.04 -15.13
CA PRO A 149 -0.06 -10.73 -14.83
C PRO A 149 0.10 -10.24 -13.39
N TRP A 150 1.23 -10.59 -12.79
CA TRP A 150 1.67 -10.15 -11.47
C TRP A 150 2.87 -9.24 -11.61
N LEU A 151 2.74 -8.01 -11.18
CA LEU A 151 3.79 -7.00 -11.21
C LEU A 151 4.37 -6.85 -9.81
N THR A 152 5.67 -6.89 -9.71
CA THR A 152 6.33 -6.75 -8.41
C THR A 152 7.73 -6.19 -8.58
N THR A 153 8.48 -6.14 -7.50
CA THR A 153 9.85 -5.63 -7.45
C THR A 153 10.87 -6.77 -7.51
N LEU A 154 12.11 -6.44 -7.86
CA LEU A 154 13.20 -7.42 -8.03
C LEU A 154 13.37 -8.33 -6.80
N GLY A 155 13.38 -9.64 -7.03
CA GLY A 155 13.53 -10.69 -6.02
C GLY A 155 12.22 -11.18 -5.38
N VAL A 156 11.12 -10.43 -5.46
CA VAL A 156 9.82 -10.84 -4.91
C VAL A 156 9.16 -11.96 -5.74
N GLY A 157 9.48 -12.05 -7.03
CA GLY A 157 8.95 -13.09 -7.91
C GLY A 157 9.29 -14.52 -7.44
N ALA A 158 10.43 -14.71 -6.80
CA ALA A 158 10.78 -16.00 -6.19
C ALA A 158 9.82 -16.35 -5.03
N ILE A 159 9.41 -15.36 -4.23
CA ILE A 159 8.42 -15.54 -3.16
C ILE A 159 7.06 -15.86 -3.76
N LEU A 160 6.62 -15.11 -4.78
CA LEU A 160 5.37 -15.36 -5.49
C LEU A 160 5.33 -16.77 -6.08
N SER A 161 6.44 -17.23 -6.68
CA SER A 161 6.56 -18.59 -7.21
C SER A 161 6.41 -19.66 -6.12
N SER A 162 6.99 -19.43 -4.95
CA SER A 162 6.81 -20.32 -3.78
C SER A 162 5.37 -20.37 -3.28
N LEU A 163 4.57 -19.35 -3.60
CA LEU A 163 3.15 -19.22 -3.26
C LEU A 163 2.22 -19.60 -4.43
N CYS A 164 2.72 -20.40 -5.38
CA CYS A 164 1.98 -20.94 -6.52
C CYS A 164 1.65 -19.95 -7.66
N VAL A 165 2.22 -18.76 -7.67
CA VAL A 165 2.14 -17.87 -8.84
C VAL A 165 3.11 -18.35 -9.89
N ALA A 166 2.64 -18.65 -11.10
CA ALA A 166 3.50 -19.11 -12.20
C ALA A 166 4.49 -18.00 -12.60
N SER A 167 5.79 -18.32 -12.69
CA SER A 167 6.83 -17.35 -13.03
C SER A 167 6.60 -16.67 -14.40
N ALA A 168 5.97 -17.38 -15.35
CA ALA A 168 5.61 -16.81 -16.65
C ALA A 168 4.60 -15.66 -16.59
N ARG A 169 3.89 -15.51 -15.47
CA ARG A 169 2.94 -14.42 -15.21
C ARG A 169 3.54 -13.30 -14.35
N THR A 170 4.75 -13.46 -13.84
CA THR A 170 5.39 -12.52 -12.94
C THR A 170 6.37 -11.63 -13.70
N THR A 171 6.20 -10.33 -13.59
CA THR A 171 7.13 -9.32 -14.08
C THR A 171 7.73 -8.58 -12.89
N GLU A 172 9.04 -8.68 -12.74
CA GLU A 172 9.80 -7.92 -11.75
C GLU A 172 10.30 -6.62 -12.35
N LEU A 173 10.08 -5.52 -11.65
CA LEU A 173 10.49 -4.17 -12.05
C LEU A 173 11.56 -3.63 -11.10
N ASP A 174 12.58 -3.04 -11.67
CA ASP A 174 13.52 -2.17 -10.96
C ASP A 174 12.93 -0.74 -10.83
N TRP A 175 13.45 0.06 -9.93
CA TRP A 175 13.10 1.49 -9.87
C TRP A 175 13.30 2.15 -11.23
N THR A 176 12.36 2.97 -11.64
CA THR A 176 12.24 3.66 -12.94
C THR A 176 11.88 2.76 -14.13
N GLU A 177 11.75 1.46 -13.93
CA GLU A 177 11.22 0.59 -14.96
C GLU A 177 9.69 0.65 -15.00
N HIS A 178 9.15 0.44 -16.17
CA HIS A 178 7.71 0.51 -16.41
C HIS A 178 7.23 -0.62 -17.32
N ILE A 179 5.93 -0.88 -17.22
CA ILE A 179 5.21 -1.82 -18.07
C ILE A 179 3.89 -1.21 -18.52
N GLN A 180 3.41 -1.64 -19.67
CA GLN A 180 2.10 -1.26 -20.20
C GLN A 180 1.08 -2.36 -19.91
N ILE A 181 -0.02 -2.01 -19.24
CA ILE A 181 -1.19 -2.88 -19.05
C ILE A 181 -2.42 -2.18 -19.64
N GLY A 182 -2.91 -2.68 -20.78
CA GLY A 182 -3.96 -2.01 -21.53
C GLY A 182 -3.56 -0.57 -21.88
N SER A 183 -4.36 0.41 -21.44
CA SER A 183 -4.10 1.85 -21.62
C SER A 183 -3.17 2.46 -20.58
N LEU A 184 -2.76 1.70 -19.57
CA LEU A 184 -2.09 2.21 -18.38
C LEU A 184 -0.59 1.93 -18.40
N THR A 185 0.23 2.95 -18.19
CA THR A 185 1.66 2.82 -17.92
C THR A 185 1.86 2.73 -16.41
N ILE A 186 2.45 1.64 -15.93
CA ILE A 186 2.74 1.39 -14.52
C ILE A 186 4.26 1.47 -14.34
N THR A 187 4.74 2.44 -13.57
CA THR A 187 6.16 2.66 -13.31
C THR A 187 6.48 2.38 -11.85
N ALA A 188 7.45 1.49 -11.59
CA ALA A 188 7.98 1.28 -10.24
C ALA A 188 8.95 2.43 -9.89
N LEU A 189 8.80 3.00 -8.68
CA LEU A 189 9.53 4.19 -8.26
C LEU A 189 10.18 3.97 -6.87
N PRO A 190 11.32 4.62 -6.62
CA PRO A 190 12.02 4.45 -5.35
C PRO A 190 11.21 4.97 -4.17
N THR A 191 11.30 4.23 -3.05
CA THR A 191 10.84 4.66 -1.74
C THR A 191 11.93 4.46 -0.70
N ARG A 192 11.77 5.09 0.46
CA ARG A 192 12.69 4.96 1.59
C ARG A 192 12.13 3.95 2.57
N HIS A 193 12.42 2.66 2.34
CA HIS A 193 11.86 1.56 3.15
C HIS A 193 12.85 0.39 3.24
N PHE A 194 12.36 -0.82 3.45
CA PHE A 194 13.14 -2.04 3.43
C PHE A 194 12.25 -3.23 3.06
N SER A 195 12.87 -4.37 2.82
CA SER A 195 12.22 -5.65 2.55
C SER A 195 12.69 -6.72 3.54
N GLY A 196 11.94 -7.81 3.62
CA GLY A 196 12.33 -9.00 4.37
C GLY A 196 11.19 -9.61 5.17
N ARG A 197 11.06 -10.92 5.07
CA ARG A 197 10.08 -11.73 5.80
C ARG A 197 10.65 -12.38 7.05
N SER A 198 11.93 -12.13 7.35
CA SER A 198 12.65 -12.60 8.53
C SER A 198 13.79 -11.66 8.89
N LEU A 199 14.40 -11.86 10.05
CA LEU A 199 15.56 -11.08 10.47
C LEU A 199 16.81 -11.33 9.60
N PHE A 200 16.84 -12.42 8.83
CA PHE A 200 18.02 -12.86 8.08
C PHE A 200 18.00 -12.40 6.63
N ASN A 201 16.83 -12.21 6.02
CA ASN A 201 16.67 -11.89 4.60
C ASN A 201 16.28 -10.42 4.33
N ARG A 202 16.60 -9.52 5.26
CA ARG A 202 16.37 -8.07 5.06
C ARG A 202 17.15 -7.56 3.85
N PHE A 203 16.49 -6.74 3.02
CA PHE A 203 17.04 -6.10 1.82
C PHE A 203 17.43 -7.07 0.69
N GLU A 204 17.05 -8.34 0.73
CA GLU A 204 17.32 -9.29 -0.34
C GLU A 204 16.39 -9.11 -1.56
N THR A 205 15.20 -8.58 -1.33
CA THR A 205 14.24 -8.16 -2.36
C THR A 205 14.16 -6.64 -2.41
N LEU A 206 13.68 -6.08 -3.52
CA LEU A 206 13.46 -4.66 -3.68
C LEU A 206 12.07 -4.28 -3.13
N TRP A 207 11.83 -3.00 -2.93
CA TRP A 207 10.54 -2.36 -2.56
C TRP A 207 10.32 -1.15 -3.47
N ALA A 208 9.06 -0.79 -3.73
CA ALA A 208 8.75 0.35 -4.60
C ALA A 208 7.38 0.97 -4.31
N SER A 209 7.24 2.23 -4.66
CA SER A 209 5.97 2.87 -4.96
C SER A 209 5.64 2.75 -6.45
N PHE A 210 4.44 3.16 -6.88
CA PHE A 210 4.03 3.05 -8.28
C PHE A 210 3.32 4.32 -8.76
N ALA A 211 3.74 4.81 -9.93
CA ALA A 211 2.96 5.77 -10.70
C ALA A 211 2.09 5.00 -11.71
N LEU A 212 0.78 5.20 -11.64
CA LEU A 212 -0.24 4.61 -12.49
C LEU A 212 -0.74 5.70 -13.42
N ILE A 213 -0.28 5.71 -14.68
CA ILE A 213 -0.51 6.80 -15.63
C ILE A 213 -1.39 6.31 -16.78
N GLY A 214 -2.64 6.73 -16.77
CA GLY A 214 -3.60 6.48 -17.83
C GLY A 214 -3.78 7.68 -18.77
N PRO A 215 -4.62 7.52 -19.80
CA PRO A 215 -4.92 8.63 -20.74
C PRO A 215 -5.62 9.82 -20.09
N LYS A 216 -6.38 9.62 -19.01
CA LYS A 216 -7.17 10.65 -18.33
C LYS A 216 -6.76 10.88 -16.88
N HIS A 217 -6.32 9.82 -16.18
CA HIS A 217 -6.05 9.86 -14.76
C HIS A 217 -4.62 9.45 -14.43
N ARG A 218 -4.11 10.04 -13.35
CA ARG A 218 -2.80 9.73 -12.78
C ARG A 218 -2.96 9.45 -11.28
N VAL A 219 -2.57 8.26 -10.86
CA VAL A 219 -2.61 7.86 -9.45
C VAL A 219 -1.19 7.54 -9.00
N TYR A 220 -0.82 8.07 -7.83
CA TYR A 220 0.41 7.66 -7.14
C TYR A 220 0.06 6.73 -5.98
N TYR A 221 0.57 5.52 -6.03
CA TYR A 221 0.52 4.56 -4.92
C TYR A 221 1.87 4.56 -4.21
N GLY A 222 1.93 5.16 -3.02
CA GLY A 222 3.17 5.38 -2.26
C GLY A 222 3.74 4.12 -1.61
N ALA A 223 2.91 3.08 -1.40
CA ALA A 223 3.27 1.92 -0.58
C ALA A 223 3.85 2.39 0.77
N ASP A 224 4.92 1.75 1.26
CA ASP A 224 5.60 2.14 2.49
C ASP A 224 6.84 2.97 2.22
N SER A 225 6.99 4.06 2.95
CA SER A 225 8.16 4.94 2.82
C SER A 225 8.33 5.84 4.04
N GLY A 226 9.55 6.04 4.49
CA GLY A 226 9.90 7.23 5.24
C GLY A 226 9.90 8.48 4.35
N GLU A 227 9.82 9.65 4.98
CA GLU A 227 9.93 10.92 4.28
C GLU A 227 11.34 11.11 3.68
N TRP A 228 11.41 11.57 2.41
CA TRP A 228 12.66 11.86 1.72
C TRP A 228 12.43 12.80 0.53
N TYR A 229 13.51 13.41 0.03
CA TYR A 229 13.44 14.44 -1.02
C TYR A 229 12.94 13.93 -2.38
N GLY A 230 13.04 12.64 -2.67
CA GLY A 230 12.64 12.03 -3.94
C GLY A 230 11.16 12.18 -4.27
N PHE A 231 10.29 12.44 -3.28
CA PHE A 231 8.89 12.75 -3.56
C PHE A 231 8.72 13.97 -4.48
N ARG A 232 9.58 14.98 -4.34
CA ARG A 232 9.57 16.12 -5.26
C ARG A 232 9.97 15.71 -6.67
N GLU A 233 11.03 14.92 -6.81
CA GLU A 233 11.50 14.42 -8.10
C GLU A 233 10.45 13.55 -8.80
N ILE A 234 9.70 12.74 -8.03
CA ILE A 234 8.58 11.95 -8.51
C ILE A 234 7.44 12.86 -8.99
N GLY A 235 7.08 13.88 -8.21
CA GLY A 235 6.04 14.85 -8.57
C GLY A 235 6.38 15.61 -9.85
N GLU A 236 7.63 16.06 -9.99
CA GLU A 236 8.13 16.76 -11.19
C GLU A 236 8.13 15.85 -12.43
N ALA A 237 8.44 14.56 -12.28
CA ALA A 237 8.55 13.63 -13.40
C ALA A 237 7.20 13.02 -13.84
N PHE A 238 6.30 12.72 -12.91
CA PHE A 238 5.10 11.94 -13.16
C PHE A 238 3.79 12.68 -12.83
N GLY A 239 3.85 13.78 -12.06
CA GLY A 239 2.69 14.58 -11.69
C GLY A 239 2.16 15.49 -12.83
N PRO A 240 1.12 16.28 -12.56
CA PRO A 240 0.32 16.25 -11.33
C PRO A 240 -0.49 14.96 -11.22
N PHE A 241 -0.73 14.48 -10.00
CA PHE A 241 -1.56 13.31 -9.73
C PHE A 241 -2.98 13.73 -9.37
N ASP A 242 -3.99 13.01 -9.88
CA ASP A 242 -5.40 13.19 -9.48
C ASP A 242 -5.64 12.62 -8.08
N LEU A 243 -4.97 11.52 -7.75
CA LEU A 243 -5.00 10.89 -6.43
C LEU A 243 -3.60 10.45 -6.00
N THR A 244 -3.26 10.75 -4.75
CA THR A 244 -2.02 10.33 -4.11
C THR A 244 -2.35 9.51 -2.87
N MET A 245 -1.99 8.23 -2.89
CA MET A 245 -2.19 7.27 -1.80
C MET A 245 -0.90 7.16 -0.99
N LEU A 246 -0.88 7.67 0.24
CA LEU A 246 0.30 7.63 1.12
C LEU A 246 -0.02 7.00 2.46
N GLU A 247 0.95 6.27 2.99
CA GLU A 247 0.89 5.71 4.33
C GLU A 247 0.83 6.82 5.40
N ILE A 248 0.01 6.59 6.42
CA ILE A 248 -0.07 7.48 7.58
C ILE A 248 0.16 6.75 8.91
N GLY A 249 0.04 5.42 8.91
CA GLY A 249 0.13 4.57 10.10
C GLY A 249 1.51 3.98 10.34
N ALA A 250 1.57 3.01 11.21
CA ALA A 250 2.77 2.23 11.57
C ALA A 250 3.99 3.06 11.99
N SER A 251 3.84 4.34 12.30
CA SER A 251 4.94 5.27 12.57
C SER A 251 5.32 5.31 14.06
N ASP A 252 6.61 5.46 14.32
CA ASP A 252 7.17 5.78 15.64
C ASP A 252 8.47 6.58 15.46
N PRO A 253 8.82 7.48 16.39
CA PRO A 253 10.09 8.20 16.33
C PRO A 253 11.34 7.32 16.18
N LEU A 254 11.26 6.06 16.60
CA LEU A 254 12.36 5.10 16.51
C LEU A 254 12.62 4.56 15.09
N TRP A 255 11.66 4.71 14.16
CA TRP A 255 11.76 4.23 12.76
C TRP A 255 11.08 5.15 11.73
N ARG A 256 11.10 6.47 11.97
CA ARG A 256 10.57 7.48 11.01
C ARG A 256 11.18 7.40 9.61
N ASP A 257 12.36 6.82 9.52
CA ASP A 257 13.07 6.66 8.25
C ASP A 257 12.40 5.65 7.31
N ILE A 258 11.49 4.81 7.81
CA ILE A 258 10.81 3.77 7.05
C ILE A 258 9.29 3.88 7.07
N HIS A 259 8.74 4.68 7.99
CA HIS A 259 7.31 5.03 8.06
C HIS A 259 7.17 6.50 8.43
N MET A 260 6.70 7.31 7.47
CA MET A 260 6.71 8.77 7.59
C MET A 260 5.69 9.33 8.60
N GLY A 261 4.64 8.56 8.90
CA GLY A 261 3.53 9.03 9.73
C GLY A 261 2.69 10.14 9.11
N PRO A 262 1.64 10.61 9.80
CA PRO A 262 0.65 11.52 9.19
C PRO A 262 1.24 12.86 8.79
N GLU A 263 2.07 13.51 9.61
CA GLU A 263 2.67 14.80 9.27
C GLU A 263 3.70 14.68 8.14
N GLY A 264 4.46 13.58 8.10
CA GLY A 264 5.38 13.27 7.00
C GLY A 264 4.63 13.02 5.70
N ALA A 265 3.49 12.33 5.76
CA ALA A 265 2.64 12.07 4.61
C ALA A 265 2.08 13.36 3.99
N VAL A 266 1.65 14.33 4.82
CA VAL A 266 1.22 15.65 4.33
C VAL A 266 2.35 16.41 3.65
N ARG A 267 3.57 16.39 4.24
CA ARG A 267 4.73 17.05 3.59
C ARG A 267 5.12 16.35 2.28
N SER A 268 5.08 15.03 2.26
CA SER A 268 5.36 14.22 1.06
C SER A 268 4.32 14.45 -0.04
N PHE A 269 3.03 14.54 0.32
CA PHE A 269 1.96 14.89 -0.60
C PHE A 269 2.21 16.26 -1.25
N ARG A 270 2.54 17.27 -0.45
CA ARG A 270 2.88 18.61 -0.95
C ARG A 270 4.13 18.59 -1.83
N ALA A 271 5.12 17.76 -1.50
CA ALA A 271 6.32 17.58 -2.32
C ALA A 271 6.02 16.92 -3.67
N LEU A 272 5.04 16.00 -3.73
CA LEU A 272 4.54 15.37 -4.97
C LEU A 272 3.74 16.34 -5.88
N GLY A 273 3.53 17.58 -5.46
CA GLY A 273 2.77 18.62 -6.16
C GLY A 273 1.53 19.09 -5.39
N GLY A 274 0.91 18.24 -4.58
CA GLY A 274 -0.20 18.59 -3.69
C GLY A 274 -1.51 19.03 -4.36
N ASP A 275 -1.65 18.85 -5.68
CA ASP A 275 -2.74 19.42 -6.46
C ASP A 275 -4.02 18.56 -6.45
N GLY A 276 -3.86 17.24 -6.31
CA GLY A 276 -4.95 16.25 -6.34
C GLY A 276 -5.54 15.97 -4.97
N LEU A 277 -6.17 14.80 -4.87
CA LEU A 277 -6.73 14.29 -3.62
C LEU A 277 -5.69 13.46 -2.85
N PHE A 278 -5.70 13.59 -1.54
CA PHE A 278 -4.89 12.79 -0.62
C PHE A 278 -5.70 11.61 -0.08
N MET A 279 -5.26 10.40 -0.34
CA MET A 279 -5.84 9.20 0.23
C MET A 279 -4.90 8.59 1.28
N PRO A 280 -5.29 8.58 2.56
CA PRO A 280 -4.53 7.92 3.61
C PRO A 280 -4.66 6.40 3.51
N ILE A 281 -3.53 5.70 3.45
CA ILE A 281 -3.45 4.24 3.50
C ILE A 281 -2.55 3.78 4.65
N HIS A 282 -2.38 2.47 4.79
CA HIS A 282 -1.50 1.82 5.79
C HIS A 282 -1.91 2.12 7.25
N TRP A 283 -3.23 2.17 7.51
CA TRP A 283 -3.81 2.42 8.83
C TRP A 283 -5.13 1.67 9.01
N GLY A 284 -5.65 1.65 10.22
CA GLY A 284 -7.03 1.24 10.53
C GLY A 284 -7.35 -0.25 10.40
N LEU A 285 -6.37 -1.13 10.13
CA LEU A 285 -6.62 -2.57 9.95
C LEU A 285 -5.76 -3.47 10.84
N PHE A 286 -4.49 -3.14 11.05
CA PHE A 286 -3.55 -3.94 11.84
C PHE A 286 -2.86 -3.12 12.92
N ASP A 287 -2.55 -3.76 14.06
CA ASP A 287 -1.74 -3.18 15.13
C ASP A 287 -0.25 -3.35 14.81
N LEU A 288 0.33 -2.38 14.11
CA LEU A 288 1.72 -2.40 13.63
C LEU A 288 2.61 -1.34 14.31
N ALA A 289 2.06 -0.52 15.21
CA ALA A 289 2.81 0.55 15.88
C ALA A 289 2.42 0.74 17.35
N LEU A 290 3.01 1.76 17.98
CA LEU A 290 2.83 2.06 19.39
C LEU A 290 1.90 3.25 19.66
N HIS A 291 1.32 3.84 18.61
CA HIS A 291 0.34 4.91 18.70
C HIS A 291 -1.10 4.35 18.80
N PRO A 292 -2.08 5.13 19.27
CA PRO A 292 -3.50 4.79 19.15
C PRO A 292 -3.87 4.51 17.69
N TRP A 293 -4.72 3.52 17.45
CA TRP A 293 -5.01 3.03 16.11
C TRP A 293 -5.69 4.07 15.20
N GLU A 294 -6.49 4.99 15.79
CA GLU A 294 -7.18 6.08 15.09
C GLU A 294 -6.34 7.37 15.00
N GLN A 295 -5.28 7.51 15.79
CA GLN A 295 -4.51 8.75 15.88
C GLN A 295 -4.00 9.27 14.51
N PRO A 296 -3.47 8.42 13.60
CA PRO A 296 -2.97 8.92 12.33
C PRO A 296 -4.05 9.61 11.48
N ILE A 297 -5.24 9.04 11.41
CA ILE A 297 -6.33 9.64 10.62
C ILE A 297 -6.91 10.89 11.30
N GLU A 298 -6.97 10.93 12.61
CA GLU A 298 -7.41 12.14 13.34
C GLU A 298 -6.47 13.32 13.08
N ILE A 299 -5.16 13.09 12.99
CA ILE A 299 -4.18 14.11 12.61
C ILE A 299 -4.42 14.59 11.18
N ILE A 300 -4.63 13.67 10.24
CA ILE A 300 -4.88 13.99 8.82
C ILE A 300 -6.17 14.79 8.65
N THR A 301 -7.25 14.40 9.33
CA THR A 301 -8.55 15.09 9.21
C THR A 301 -8.56 16.49 9.79
N ALA A 302 -7.61 16.81 10.67
CA ALA A 302 -7.42 18.15 11.25
C ALA A 302 -6.63 19.11 10.34
N VAL A 303 -6.08 18.65 9.21
CA VAL A 303 -5.36 19.51 8.26
C VAL A 303 -6.35 20.25 7.37
N GLU A 304 -6.47 21.57 7.54
CA GLU A 304 -7.52 22.39 6.92
C GLU A 304 -7.43 22.48 5.39
N ASP A 305 -6.21 22.57 4.83
CA ASP A 305 -5.95 22.78 3.39
C ASP A 305 -5.71 21.47 2.61
N LEU A 306 -5.98 20.31 3.22
CA LEU A 306 -5.79 19.01 2.61
C LEU A 306 -7.09 18.54 1.96
N LYS A 307 -7.07 18.37 0.63
CA LYS A 307 -8.17 17.75 -0.11
C LYS A 307 -8.18 16.24 0.17
N LEU A 308 -8.99 15.84 1.13
CA LEU A 308 -9.01 14.49 1.65
C LEU A 308 -9.96 13.58 0.88
N TRP A 309 -9.48 12.38 0.57
CA TRP A 309 -10.27 11.29 0.01
C TRP A 309 -10.14 10.05 0.89
N SER A 310 -11.05 9.92 1.85
CA SER A 310 -11.06 8.86 2.87
C SER A 310 -12.39 8.11 2.85
N PRO A 311 -12.56 7.12 1.96
CA PRO A 311 -13.79 6.33 1.88
C PRO A 311 -13.89 5.34 3.04
N THR A 312 -15.11 4.87 3.30
CA THR A 312 -15.35 3.73 4.18
C THR A 312 -14.73 2.46 3.55
N PRO A 313 -14.10 1.58 4.35
CA PRO A 313 -13.55 0.33 3.84
C PRO A 313 -14.61 -0.47 3.04
N GLY A 314 -14.21 -0.99 1.89
CA GLY A 314 -15.07 -1.79 1.02
C GLY A 314 -16.10 -1.00 0.21
N THR A 315 -16.22 0.32 0.38
CA THR A 315 -17.13 1.14 -0.42
C THR A 315 -16.48 1.53 -1.74
N PRO A 316 -16.94 0.99 -2.89
CA PRO A 316 -16.43 1.41 -4.19
C PRO A 316 -16.79 2.88 -4.43
N THR A 317 -15.78 3.73 -4.55
CA THR A 317 -15.96 5.18 -4.63
C THR A 317 -15.33 5.74 -5.89
N GLU A 318 -16.12 6.40 -6.74
CA GLU A 318 -15.62 7.09 -7.92
C GLU A 318 -14.94 8.40 -7.52
N LEU A 319 -13.80 8.67 -8.16
CA LEU A 319 -13.12 9.94 -8.02
C LEU A 319 -13.75 10.95 -8.99
N VAL A 320 -14.39 11.96 -8.45
CA VAL A 320 -14.90 13.11 -9.20
C VAL A 320 -13.96 14.29 -8.92
N ARG A 321 -13.45 14.90 -9.98
CA ARG A 321 -12.44 15.96 -9.87
C ARG A 321 -12.96 17.14 -9.04
N GLY A 322 -12.25 17.46 -7.97
CA GLY A 322 -12.60 18.55 -7.05
C GLY A 322 -13.54 18.16 -5.92
N GLU A 323 -14.07 16.95 -5.89
CA GLU A 323 -14.90 16.45 -4.81
C GLU A 323 -14.07 15.68 -3.79
N GLU A 324 -14.24 16.02 -2.52
CA GLU A 324 -13.64 15.30 -1.39
C GLU A 324 -14.58 14.19 -0.94
N VAL A 325 -14.00 13.12 -0.41
CA VAL A 325 -14.73 12.05 0.27
C VAL A 325 -14.20 11.96 1.70
N ARG A 326 -15.06 12.24 2.66
CA ARG A 326 -14.74 12.15 4.08
C ARG A 326 -15.73 11.23 4.76
N SER A 327 -15.30 10.12 5.27
CA SER A 327 -16.09 9.24 6.13
C SER A 327 -15.47 9.18 7.52
N ASP A 328 -16.30 8.94 8.53
CA ASP A 328 -15.88 8.88 9.94
C ASP A 328 -16.08 7.47 10.51
N TRP A 329 -15.87 6.45 9.68
CA TRP A 329 -16.14 5.03 10.02
C TRP A 329 -15.34 4.51 11.23
N TRP A 330 -14.26 5.18 11.59
CA TRP A 330 -13.39 4.81 12.73
C TRP A 330 -13.86 5.41 14.07
N ARG A 331 -14.80 6.34 14.09
CA ARG A 331 -15.32 7.04 15.28
C ARG A 331 -16.46 6.30 15.97
#